data_c593fb349d10ef7c20b82d5a359a077b
#
_entry.id   c593fb349d10ef7c20b82d5a359a077b
#
_cell.length_a   1.000
_cell.length_b   1.000
_cell.length_c   1.000
_cell.angle_alpha   90.00
_cell.angle_beta   90.00
_cell.angle_gamma   90.00
#
_symmetry.space_group_name_H-M   'P 1'
#
loop_
_entity.id
_entity.type
_entity.pdbx_description
1 polymer ?
#
loop_
_entity_poly.entity_id
_entity_poly.type
_entity_poly.pdbx_seq_one_letter_code
_entity_poly.pdbx_strand_id
1 'polypeptide(L)'
;LIKVAAPFVPFMTDEIYQNLVVGLDKNAEESVHLCLWPEVDETAINKELEKEMDLAYKIVKLGRSARNSANIKNRQPLSEMLISVDTLPQYYEDIVKEELNVKEIELGAEMSQYVNFEIKPNLPVLGKEYGRLIPRIKQEIAKKNQMDLANTVKNVGVEYIEIDETQIAL
;
A
#
# COMPACT_ATOMS: atom_id res chain seq x y z
N LEU A 1 14.40 -20.59 -5.37
CA LEU A 1 14.23 -19.45 -6.28
C LEU A 1 14.64 -19.77 -7.72
N ILE A 2 15.85 -20.27 -7.96
CA ILE A 2 16.41 -20.56 -9.30
C ILE A 2 15.50 -21.50 -10.10
N LYS A 3 15.04 -22.60 -9.49
CA LYS A 3 14.11 -23.56 -10.14
C LYS A 3 12.80 -22.92 -10.60
N VAL A 4 12.26 -21.98 -9.79
CA VAL A 4 11.02 -21.27 -10.12
C VAL A 4 11.25 -20.23 -11.23
N ALA A 5 12.42 -19.62 -11.29
CA ALA A 5 12.77 -18.65 -12.31
C ALA A 5 13.19 -19.26 -13.65
N ALA A 6 13.59 -20.56 -13.66
CA ALA A 6 14.11 -21.22 -14.85
C ALA A 6 13.20 -21.16 -16.09
N PRO A 7 11.88 -21.28 -16.02
CA PRO A 7 11.00 -21.15 -17.19
C PRO A 7 11.01 -19.74 -17.83
N PHE A 8 11.36 -18.70 -17.06
CA PHE A 8 11.35 -17.31 -17.51
C PHE A 8 12.71 -16.83 -18.03
N VAL A 9 13.79 -17.27 -17.38
CA VAL A 9 15.17 -16.87 -17.69
C VAL A 9 16.10 -18.08 -17.75
N PRO A 10 15.90 -18.99 -18.71
CA PRO A 10 16.48 -20.33 -18.70
C PRO A 10 18.03 -20.34 -18.66
N PHE A 11 18.67 -19.53 -19.47
CA PHE A 11 20.13 -19.55 -19.56
C PHE A 11 20.81 -19.00 -18.30
N MET A 12 20.30 -17.89 -17.76
CA MET A 12 20.88 -17.29 -16.56
C MET A 12 20.67 -18.16 -15.33
N THR A 13 19.53 -18.81 -15.20
CA THR A 13 19.25 -19.70 -14.07
C THR A 13 20.08 -20.98 -14.13
N ASP A 14 20.34 -21.51 -15.32
CA ASP A 14 21.19 -22.66 -15.46
C ASP A 14 22.64 -22.30 -15.15
N GLU A 15 23.16 -21.18 -15.63
CA GLU A 15 24.51 -20.71 -15.31
C GLU A 15 24.71 -20.53 -13.78
N ILE A 16 23.72 -19.93 -13.11
CA ILE A 16 23.73 -19.77 -11.64
C ILE A 16 23.71 -21.16 -10.96
N TYR A 17 22.90 -22.09 -11.47
CA TYR A 17 22.77 -23.43 -10.95
C TYR A 17 24.09 -24.21 -11.09
N GLN A 18 24.73 -24.12 -12.24
CA GLN A 18 26.07 -24.73 -12.47
C GLN A 18 27.10 -24.24 -11.46
N ASN A 19 27.12 -22.91 -11.23
CA ASN A 19 28.11 -22.31 -10.34
C ASN A 19 27.83 -22.58 -8.85
N LEU A 20 26.56 -22.56 -8.43
CA LEU A 20 26.22 -22.66 -7.00
C LEU A 20 25.89 -24.09 -6.53
N VAL A 21 25.46 -24.97 -7.42
CA VAL A 21 24.97 -26.29 -7.05
C VAL A 21 25.85 -27.39 -7.62
N VAL A 22 25.96 -27.51 -8.94
CA VAL A 22 26.70 -28.57 -9.60
C VAL A 22 28.19 -28.53 -9.23
N GLY A 23 28.75 -27.33 -9.09
CA GLY A 23 30.15 -27.16 -8.66
C GLY A 23 30.45 -27.65 -7.24
N LEU A 24 29.42 -27.73 -6.38
CA LEU A 24 29.55 -28.08 -4.96
C LEU A 24 29.03 -29.50 -4.64
N ASP A 25 27.94 -29.91 -5.31
CA ASP A 25 27.30 -31.21 -5.10
C ASP A 25 27.36 -32.06 -6.37
N LYS A 26 28.19 -33.09 -6.33
CA LYS A 26 28.37 -34.05 -7.44
C LYS A 26 27.14 -34.94 -7.70
N ASN A 27 26.19 -34.99 -6.78
CA ASN A 27 24.97 -35.77 -6.93
C ASN A 27 23.81 -34.91 -7.44
N ALA A 28 24.04 -33.62 -7.65
CA ALA A 28 23.04 -32.75 -8.21
C ALA A 28 22.76 -33.06 -9.69
N GLU A 29 21.57 -32.74 -10.16
CA GLU A 29 21.23 -32.82 -11.59
C GLU A 29 22.17 -31.93 -12.41
N GLU A 30 22.49 -32.34 -13.65
CA GLU A 30 23.41 -31.61 -14.52
C GLU A 30 22.91 -30.22 -14.92
N SER A 31 21.61 -29.98 -14.84
CA SER A 31 20.99 -28.70 -15.18
C SER A 31 19.78 -28.41 -14.28
N VAL A 32 19.52 -27.14 -14.02
CA VAL A 32 18.30 -26.70 -13.31
C VAL A 32 17.02 -27.19 -14.00
N HIS A 33 17.06 -27.38 -15.32
CA HIS A 33 15.92 -27.82 -16.12
C HIS A 33 15.58 -29.30 -15.95
N LEU A 34 16.49 -30.10 -15.41
CA LEU A 34 16.27 -31.49 -15.07
C LEU A 34 15.77 -31.68 -13.64
N CYS A 35 15.83 -30.63 -12.84
CA CYS A 35 15.33 -30.67 -11.48
C CYS A 35 13.80 -30.77 -11.42
N LEU A 36 13.29 -31.50 -10.44
CA LEU A 36 11.87 -31.48 -10.11
C LEU A 36 11.45 -30.09 -9.61
N TRP A 37 10.19 -29.73 -9.88
CA TRP A 37 9.59 -28.52 -9.36
C TRP A 37 9.63 -28.52 -7.82
N PRO A 38 9.99 -27.40 -7.17
CA PRO A 38 10.06 -27.36 -5.71
C PRO A 38 8.67 -27.53 -5.08
N GLU A 39 8.61 -28.36 -4.08
CA GLU A 39 7.41 -28.53 -3.26
C GLU A 39 7.30 -27.37 -2.26
N VAL A 40 6.06 -27.06 -1.85
CA VAL A 40 5.80 -26.03 -0.86
C VAL A 40 6.08 -26.59 0.53
N ASP A 41 6.95 -25.95 1.27
CA ASP A 41 7.14 -26.22 2.70
C ASP A 41 6.18 -25.34 3.51
N GLU A 42 5.03 -25.87 3.86
CA GLU A 42 4.02 -25.16 4.65
C GLU A 42 4.53 -24.78 6.05
N THR A 43 5.52 -25.49 6.57
CA THR A 43 6.08 -25.20 7.90
C THR A 43 6.95 -23.95 7.91
N ALA A 44 7.49 -23.56 6.75
CA ALA A 44 8.26 -22.34 6.58
C ALA A 44 7.40 -21.08 6.40
N ILE A 45 6.08 -21.25 6.20
CA ILE A 45 5.17 -20.11 6.00
C ILE A 45 4.80 -19.51 7.36
N ASN A 46 5.24 -18.28 7.59
CA ASN A 46 4.86 -17.50 8.77
C ASN A 46 3.92 -16.36 8.36
N LYS A 47 2.61 -16.58 8.49
CA LYS A 47 1.58 -15.59 8.09
C LYS A 47 1.60 -14.30 8.92
N GLU A 48 2.11 -14.36 10.14
CA GLU A 48 2.24 -13.17 10.99
C GLU A 48 3.36 -12.28 10.50
N LEU A 49 4.52 -12.87 10.24
CA LEU A 49 5.67 -12.19 9.63
C LEU A 49 5.30 -11.55 8.27
N GLU A 50 4.54 -12.28 7.44
CA GLU A 50 4.08 -11.77 6.15
C GLU A 50 3.20 -10.53 6.30
N LYS A 51 2.27 -10.53 7.26
CA LYS A 51 1.39 -9.39 7.54
C LYS A 51 2.17 -8.17 8.04
N GLU A 52 3.12 -8.37 8.93
CA GLU A 52 3.96 -7.30 9.44
C GLU A 52 4.84 -6.70 8.34
N MET A 53 5.43 -7.55 7.50
CA MET A 53 6.22 -7.11 6.36
C MET A 53 5.37 -6.39 5.31
N ASP A 54 4.16 -6.87 5.04
CA ASP A 54 3.19 -6.20 4.16
C ASP A 54 2.84 -4.81 4.67
N LEU A 55 2.68 -4.65 5.98
CA LEU A 55 2.43 -3.35 6.61
C LEU A 55 3.62 -2.42 6.42
N ALA A 56 4.83 -2.88 6.74
CA ALA A 56 6.05 -2.10 6.54
C ALA A 56 6.23 -1.69 5.07
N TYR A 57 5.99 -2.61 4.14
CA TYR A 57 6.05 -2.33 2.70
C TYR A 57 5.03 -1.26 2.27
N LYS A 58 3.79 -1.32 2.78
CA LYS A 58 2.75 -0.30 2.51
C LYS A 58 3.18 1.07 3.02
N ILE A 59 3.74 1.13 4.24
CA ILE A 59 4.25 2.37 4.83
C ILE A 59 5.36 2.97 3.95
N VAL A 60 6.35 2.16 3.55
CA VAL A 60 7.44 2.62 2.67
C VAL A 60 6.90 3.12 1.32
N LYS A 61 5.96 2.40 0.72
CA LYS A 61 5.34 2.79 -0.55
C LYS A 61 4.60 4.12 -0.44
N LEU A 62 3.81 4.30 0.61
CA LEU A 62 3.09 5.55 0.86
C LEU A 62 4.05 6.70 1.19
N GLY A 63 5.08 6.46 1.99
CA GLY A 63 6.10 7.44 2.32
C GLY A 63 6.87 7.93 1.08
N ARG A 64 7.25 7.02 0.19
CA ARG A 64 7.88 7.39 -1.10
C ARG A 64 6.92 8.19 -1.98
N SER A 65 5.63 7.83 -2.01
CA SER A 65 4.61 8.58 -2.74
C SER A 65 4.44 9.99 -2.19
N ALA A 66 4.38 10.15 -0.87
CA ALA A 66 4.29 11.45 -0.21
C ALA A 66 5.51 12.34 -0.51
N ARG A 67 6.73 11.75 -0.46
CA ARG A 67 7.96 12.46 -0.83
C ARG A 67 7.93 12.94 -2.29
N ASN A 68 7.50 12.08 -3.21
CA ASN A 68 7.38 12.44 -4.63
C ASN A 68 6.37 13.57 -4.83
N SER A 69 5.22 13.52 -4.17
CA SER A 69 4.19 14.57 -4.24
C SER A 69 4.69 15.92 -3.71
N ALA A 70 5.55 15.90 -2.68
CA ALA A 70 6.17 17.07 -2.11
C ALA A 70 7.49 17.50 -2.83
N ASN A 71 7.90 16.78 -3.89
CA ASN A 71 9.18 16.97 -4.59
C ASN A 71 10.42 16.86 -3.67
N ILE A 72 10.34 16.06 -2.60
CA ILE A 72 11.45 15.81 -1.67
C ILE A 72 12.22 14.57 -2.13
N LYS A 73 13.51 14.75 -2.42
CA LYS A 73 14.37 13.63 -2.86
C LYS A 73 14.58 12.63 -1.72
N ASN A 74 14.63 11.33 -2.04
CA ASN A 74 14.80 10.29 -1.02
C ASN A 74 16.09 10.43 -0.19
N ARG A 75 17.16 10.95 -0.79
CA ARG A 75 18.44 11.25 -0.12
C ARG A 75 18.39 12.43 0.87
N GLN A 76 17.32 13.23 0.85
CA GLN A 76 17.15 14.32 1.80
C GLN A 76 16.56 13.78 3.10
N PRO A 77 17.26 13.86 4.24
CA PRO A 77 16.75 13.37 5.51
C PRO A 77 15.57 14.22 5.98
N LEU A 78 14.56 13.55 6.55
CA LEU A 78 13.45 14.20 7.26
C LEU A 78 13.63 13.98 8.77
N SER A 79 13.18 14.93 9.57
CA SER A 79 13.26 14.86 11.02
C SER A 79 12.32 13.80 11.59
N GLU A 80 11.09 13.75 11.04
CA GLU A 80 10.02 12.97 11.61
C GLU A 80 9.05 12.49 10.55
N MET A 81 8.40 11.36 10.81
CA MET A 81 7.30 10.79 10.05
C MET A 81 6.18 10.37 10.99
N LEU A 82 4.98 10.84 10.73
CA LEU A 82 3.77 10.50 11.47
C LEU A 82 3.02 9.38 10.76
N ILE A 83 2.65 8.34 11.49
CA ILE A 83 1.93 7.18 10.97
C ILE A 83 0.71 6.90 11.84
N SER A 84 -0.44 6.67 11.20
CA SER A 84 -1.70 6.36 11.90
C SER A 84 -1.84 4.91 12.38
N VAL A 85 -0.79 4.10 12.22
CA VAL A 85 -0.74 2.72 12.72
C VAL A 85 -0.35 2.74 14.19
N ASP A 86 -1.08 2.02 15.04
CA ASP A 86 -0.88 2.03 16.49
C ASP A 86 0.40 1.30 16.92
N THR A 87 0.76 0.23 16.22
CA THR A 87 1.91 -0.59 16.57
C THR A 87 2.66 -1.06 15.32
N LEU A 88 3.98 -0.97 15.38
CA LEU A 88 4.91 -1.56 14.43
C LEU A 88 6.10 -2.11 15.23
N PRO A 89 6.52 -3.38 15.04
CA PRO A 89 7.70 -3.91 15.71
C PRO A 89 8.95 -3.09 15.39
N GLN A 90 9.82 -2.87 16.38
CA GLN A 90 11.02 -2.03 16.26
C GLN A 90 11.89 -2.37 15.04
N TYR A 91 12.03 -3.66 14.75
CA TYR A 91 12.78 -4.11 13.57
C TYR A 91 12.27 -3.52 12.27
N TYR A 92 10.94 -3.44 12.11
CA TYR A 92 10.32 -2.84 10.91
C TYR A 92 10.35 -1.31 10.93
N GLU A 93 10.31 -0.69 12.11
CA GLU A 93 10.51 0.76 12.21
C GLU A 93 11.90 1.15 11.70
N ASP A 94 12.94 0.40 12.06
CA ASP A 94 14.31 0.65 11.64
C ASP A 94 14.44 0.52 10.11
N ILE A 95 13.83 -0.51 9.51
CA ILE A 95 13.76 -0.67 8.06
C ILE A 95 13.07 0.52 7.40
N VAL A 96 11.92 0.95 7.94
CA VAL A 96 11.15 2.09 7.38
C VAL A 96 11.95 3.38 7.50
N LYS A 97 12.66 3.61 8.61
CA LYS A 97 13.54 4.77 8.81
C LYS A 97 14.65 4.83 7.77
N GLU A 98 15.33 3.70 7.55
CA GLU A 98 16.40 3.61 6.55
C GLU A 98 15.88 3.82 5.13
N GLU A 99 14.80 3.10 4.75
CA GLU A 99 14.22 3.16 3.41
C GLU A 99 13.66 4.53 3.02
N LEU A 100 13.14 5.26 3.99
CA LEU A 100 12.57 6.59 3.80
C LEU A 100 13.51 7.73 4.21
N ASN A 101 14.70 7.43 4.74
CA ASN A 101 15.64 8.41 5.26
C ASN A 101 14.97 9.39 6.23
N VAL A 102 14.34 8.84 7.27
CA VAL A 102 13.64 9.56 8.34
C VAL A 102 14.31 9.26 9.67
N LYS A 103 14.49 10.26 10.52
CA LYS A 103 15.18 10.10 11.80
C LYS A 103 14.28 9.48 12.85
N GLU A 104 13.03 9.90 12.93
CA GLU A 104 12.07 9.46 13.94
C GLU A 104 10.73 9.09 13.30
N ILE A 105 10.05 8.12 13.91
CA ILE A 105 8.68 7.72 13.52
C ILE A 105 7.81 7.85 14.77
N GLU A 106 6.70 8.57 14.63
CA GLU A 106 5.63 8.62 15.63
C GLU A 106 4.49 7.73 15.16
N LEU A 107 4.18 6.72 15.96
CA LEU A 107 3.08 5.78 15.74
C LEU A 107 1.80 6.28 16.41
N GLY A 108 0.64 5.87 15.88
CA GLY A 108 -0.66 6.23 16.45
C GLY A 108 -1.02 7.72 16.29
N ALA A 109 -0.34 8.45 15.41
CA ALA A 109 -0.58 9.87 15.22
C ALA A 109 -2.01 10.13 14.71
N GLU A 110 -2.70 11.07 15.36
CA GLU A 110 -4.02 11.51 14.91
C GLU A 110 -3.89 12.39 13.67
N MET A 111 -4.20 11.79 12.51
CA MET A 111 -4.01 12.43 11.21
C MET A 111 -5.03 13.52 10.89
N SER A 112 -6.10 13.64 11.68
CA SER A 112 -7.20 14.58 11.44
C SER A 112 -6.75 16.04 11.27
N GLN A 113 -5.73 16.46 11.98
CA GLN A 113 -5.17 17.81 11.91
C GLN A 113 -4.20 18.04 10.72
N TYR A 114 -3.74 17.00 10.07
CA TYR A 114 -2.76 17.07 8.96
C TYR A 114 -3.38 16.73 7.60
N VAL A 115 -4.60 16.16 7.58
CA VAL A 115 -5.27 15.70 6.36
C VAL A 115 -6.49 16.55 6.07
N ASN A 116 -6.51 17.17 4.90
CA ASN A 116 -7.70 17.81 4.38
C ASN A 116 -8.46 16.82 3.50
N PHE A 117 -9.70 16.55 3.86
CA PHE A 117 -10.59 15.73 3.04
C PHE A 117 -11.29 16.60 2.00
N GLU A 118 -11.32 16.13 0.76
CA GLU A 118 -12.15 16.71 -0.31
C GLU A 118 -13.06 15.61 -0.84
N ILE A 119 -14.35 15.74 -0.57
CA ILE A 119 -15.36 14.79 -1.05
C ILE A 119 -15.86 15.24 -2.41
N LYS A 120 -15.75 14.35 -3.39
CA LYS A 120 -16.23 14.57 -4.76
C LYS A 120 -17.34 13.59 -5.09
N PRO A 121 -18.45 14.06 -5.69
CA PRO A 121 -19.51 13.16 -6.12
C PRO A 121 -19.02 12.22 -7.20
N ASN A 122 -19.41 10.94 -7.11
CA ASN A 122 -19.11 9.95 -8.14
C ASN A 122 -20.01 10.16 -9.36
N LEU A 123 -19.54 10.96 -10.32
CA LEU A 123 -20.30 11.34 -11.51
C LEU A 123 -20.79 10.18 -12.38
N PRO A 124 -20.04 9.09 -12.61
CA PRO A 124 -20.52 7.91 -13.31
C PRO A 124 -21.77 7.27 -12.70
N VAL A 125 -21.89 7.30 -11.37
CA VAL A 125 -23.04 6.74 -10.64
C VAL A 125 -24.18 7.75 -10.59
N LEU A 126 -23.92 8.93 -10.05
CA LEU A 126 -24.94 9.96 -9.85
C LEU A 126 -25.46 10.57 -11.15
N GLY A 127 -24.66 10.57 -12.20
CA GLY A 127 -25.02 11.17 -13.49
C GLY A 127 -26.18 10.48 -14.19
N LYS A 128 -26.38 9.17 -13.96
CA LYS A 128 -27.48 8.41 -14.56
C LYS A 128 -28.84 8.79 -13.98
N GLU A 129 -28.89 9.07 -12.68
CA GLU A 129 -30.14 9.33 -11.96
C GLU A 129 -30.36 10.84 -11.72
N TYR A 130 -29.30 11.56 -11.36
CA TYR A 130 -29.35 12.94 -10.88
C TYR A 130 -28.57 13.93 -11.76
N GLY A 131 -28.39 13.64 -13.05
CA GLY A 131 -27.54 14.43 -13.95
C GLY A 131 -27.81 15.94 -13.94
N ARG A 132 -29.10 16.36 -13.86
CA ARG A 132 -29.48 17.77 -13.80
C ARG A 132 -29.22 18.43 -12.44
N LEU A 133 -29.11 17.63 -11.37
CA LEU A 133 -28.89 18.10 -10.00
C LEU A 133 -27.43 18.14 -9.61
N ILE A 134 -26.53 17.59 -10.42
CA ILE A 134 -25.09 17.53 -10.13
C ILE A 134 -24.47 18.87 -9.71
N PRO A 135 -24.77 20.01 -10.35
CA PRO A 135 -24.22 21.30 -9.91
C PRO A 135 -24.67 21.66 -8.50
N ARG A 136 -25.94 21.38 -8.14
CA ARG A 136 -26.46 21.62 -6.79
C ARG A 136 -25.85 20.65 -5.76
N ILE A 137 -25.73 19.38 -6.10
CA ILE A 137 -25.06 18.39 -5.27
C ILE A 137 -23.64 18.86 -4.91
N LYS A 138 -22.88 19.34 -5.89
CA LYS A 138 -21.53 19.88 -5.66
C LYS A 138 -21.55 21.09 -4.72
N GLN A 139 -22.53 21.98 -4.88
CA GLN A 139 -22.65 23.15 -4.01
C GLN A 139 -23.01 22.78 -2.57
N GLU A 140 -23.93 21.83 -2.37
CA GLU A 140 -24.29 21.35 -1.02
C GLU A 140 -23.15 20.60 -0.34
N ILE A 141 -22.43 19.75 -1.07
CA ILE A 141 -21.20 19.10 -0.56
C ILE A 141 -20.17 20.15 -0.15
N ALA A 142 -19.96 21.19 -0.95
CA ALA A 142 -18.99 22.25 -0.66
C ALA A 142 -19.35 23.11 0.55
N LYS A 143 -20.64 23.22 0.91
CA LYS A 143 -21.11 23.97 2.09
C LYS A 143 -20.91 23.19 3.40
N LYS A 144 -20.94 21.86 3.34
CA LYS A 144 -20.74 21.01 4.52
C LYS A 144 -19.26 20.96 4.91
N ASN A 145 -18.99 20.77 6.20
CA ASN A 145 -17.64 20.52 6.68
C ASN A 145 -17.15 19.18 6.10
N GLN A 146 -16.09 19.24 5.31
CA GLN A 146 -15.55 18.06 4.60
C GLN A 146 -15.03 16.99 5.57
N MET A 147 -14.53 17.39 6.73
CA MET A 147 -14.04 16.48 7.77
C MET A 147 -15.20 15.69 8.40
N ASP A 148 -16.28 16.39 8.79
CA ASP A 148 -17.46 15.76 9.40
C ASP A 148 -18.13 14.81 8.41
N LEU A 149 -18.24 15.24 7.16
CA LEU A 149 -18.75 14.43 6.06
C LEU A 149 -17.92 13.16 5.86
N ALA A 150 -16.59 13.29 5.81
CA ALA A 150 -15.68 12.15 5.65
C ALA A 150 -15.78 11.17 6.83
N ASN A 151 -15.89 11.67 8.05
CA ASN A 151 -16.05 10.84 9.24
C ASN A 151 -17.41 10.12 9.24
N THR A 152 -18.49 10.79 8.84
CA THR A 152 -19.81 10.15 8.75
C THR A 152 -19.82 9.06 7.69
N VAL A 153 -19.32 9.32 6.49
CA VAL A 153 -19.25 8.31 5.43
C VAL A 153 -18.35 7.14 5.83
N LYS A 154 -17.23 7.40 6.52
CA LYS A 154 -16.32 6.34 6.99
C LYS A 154 -16.93 5.46 8.07
N ASN A 155 -17.70 6.04 9.01
CA ASN A 155 -18.23 5.32 10.17
C ASN A 155 -19.61 4.71 9.92
N VAL A 156 -20.47 5.39 9.15
CA VAL A 156 -21.86 4.99 8.88
C VAL A 156 -22.00 4.38 7.48
N GLY A 157 -21.07 4.66 6.58
CA GLY A 157 -21.08 4.17 5.21
C GLY A 157 -21.89 5.01 4.23
N VAL A 158 -22.81 5.84 4.72
CA VAL A 158 -23.70 6.66 3.89
C VAL A 158 -23.98 7.98 4.60
N GLU A 159 -23.99 9.06 3.86
CA GLU A 159 -24.49 10.36 4.27
C GLU A 159 -25.55 10.83 3.28
N TYR A 160 -26.59 11.50 3.75
CA TYR A 160 -27.67 11.99 2.90
C TYR A 160 -27.60 13.50 2.72
N ILE A 161 -27.81 13.93 1.48
CA ILE A 161 -28.01 15.34 1.15
C ILE A 161 -29.44 15.50 0.66
N GLU A 162 -30.15 16.51 1.18
CA GLU A 162 -31.51 16.87 0.74
C GLU A 162 -31.42 18.00 -0.28
N ILE A 163 -31.99 17.77 -1.47
CA ILE A 163 -32.07 18.75 -2.55
C ILE A 163 -33.49 18.67 -3.12
N ASP A 164 -34.23 19.80 -3.06
CA ASP A 164 -35.59 19.91 -3.58
C ASP A 164 -36.49 18.74 -3.08
N GLU A 165 -36.53 18.50 -1.76
CA GLU A 165 -37.27 17.42 -1.09
C GLU A 165 -36.79 15.98 -1.47
N THR A 166 -35.73 15.86 -2.19
CA THR A 166 -35.12 14.53 -2.55
C THR A 166 -33.90 14.27 -1.71
N GLN A 167 -33.88 13.14 -1.00
CA GLN A 167 -32.72 12.67 -0.26
C GLN A 167 -31.81 11.88 -1.21
N ILE A 168 -30.56 12.32 -1.32
CA ILE A 168 -29.52 11.70 -2.16
C ILE A 168 -28.44 11.13 -1.26
N ALA A 169 -28.17 9.85 -1.39
CA ALA A 169 -27.09 9.16 -0.68
C ALA A 169 -25.71 9.50 -1.29
N LEU A 170 -24.75 9.79 -0.42
CA LEU A 170 -23.35 10.04 -0.79
C LEU A 170 -22.46 8.86 -0.42
#